data_e5ec992f879095f92a12f755eab9ae22
#
_entry.id   e5ec992f879095f92a12f755eab9ae22
#
_cell.length_a   1.000
_cell.length_b   1.000
_cell.length_c   1.000
_cell.angle_alpha   90.00
_cell.angle_beta   90.00
_cell.angle_gamma   90.00
#
_symmetry.space_group_name_H-M   'P 1'
#
loop_
_entity.id
_entity.type
_entity.pdbx_description
1 polymer ?
#
loop_
_entity_poly.entity_id
_entity_poly.type
_entity_poly.pdbx_seq_one_letter_code
_entity_poly.pdbx_strand_id
1 'polypeptide(L)'
;MDVCGYFTLSAGLDGKTLGSVDLKVAPYDNFHTMSEIYDELDALVDYAAGHTDLYVEQFSMGQSQGDNGLESLDMPYLIVAKDKAAVDKWQEIKAEAESDPTALLKKLESGALGDYQVPVMYSNIHANEVAASDGILAFAWMLVETAASESGTIDYDKLTGFTAAGKAELAEQMGPAGE
;
A
#
# COMPACT_ATOMS: atom_id res chain seq x y z
N MET A 1 -14.21 3.06 -25.29
CA MET A 1 -13.84 4.26 -24.52
C MET A 1 -12.39 4.03 -24.12
N ASP A 2 -11.47 4.86 -24.62
CA ASP A 2 -10.03 4.58 -24.52
C ASP A 2 -9.38 5.33 -23.35
N VAL A 3 -10.22 5.91 -22.44
CA VAL A 3 -9.74 6.71 -21.32
C VAL A 3 -10.40 6.24 -20.04
N CYS A 4 -9.59 5.88 -19.05
CA CYS A 4 -10.03 5.57 -17.70
C CYS A 4 -10.01 6.84 -16.84
N GLY A 5 -10.81 6.88 -15.78
CA GLY A 5 -10.84 7.99 -14.83
C GLY A 5 -12.26 8.33 -14.34
N TYR A 6 -12.36 9.45 -13.65
CA TYR A 6 -13.62 10.00 -13.19
C TYR A 6 -14.14 11.04 -14.18
N PHE A 7 -15.38 10.93 -14.56
CA PHE A 7 -16.02 11.80 -15.52
C PHE A 7 -17.37 12.26 -14.99
N THR A 8 -17.73 13.50 -15.27
CA THR A 8 -19.07 13.99 -15.04
C THR A 8 -19.80 14.08 -16.38
N LEU A 9 -20.82 13.25 -16.56
CA LEU A 9 -21.73 13.34 -17.70
C LEU A 9 -22.82 14.35 -17.38
N SER A 10 -22.93 15.42 -18.17
CA SER A 10 -23.93 16.44 -17.97
C SER A 10 -24.91 16.49 -19.16
N ALA A 11 -26.19 16.60 -18.88
CA ALA A 11 -27.22 16.89 -19.85
C ALA A 11 -27.60 18.36 -19.79
N GLY A 12 -27.69 19.03 -20.95
CA GLY A 12 -28.02 20.45 -21.04
C GLY A 12 -28.99 20.76 -22.17
N LEU A 13 -29.76 21.82 -21.97
CA LEU A 13 -30.65 22.40 -22.98
C LEU A 13 -30.56 23.91 -22.94
N ASP A 14 -30.38 24.56 -24.08
CA ASP A 14 -30.28 26.01 -24.23
C ASP A 14 -29.29 26.67 -23.27
N GLY A 15 -28.12 26.03 -23.09
CA GLY A 15 -27.04 26.52 -22.20
C GLY A 15 -27.27 26.31 -20.70
N LYS A 16 -28.34 25.60 -20.31
CA LYS A 16 -28.60 25.24 -18.92
C LYS A 16 -28.34 23.75 -18.70
N THR A 17 -27.60 23.43 -17.66
CA THR A 17 -27.44 22.04 -17.20
C THR A 17 -28.74 21.58 -16.55
N LEU A 18 -29.30 20.48 -17.07
CA LEU A 18 -30.51 19.86 -16.56
C LEU A 18 -30.24 18.80 -15.50
N GLY A 19 -29.05 18.21 -15.53
CA GLY A 19 -28.60 17.23 -14.58
C GLY A 19 -27.21 16.75 -14.92
N SER A 20 -26.55 16.13 -13.95
CA SER A 20 -25.26 15.46 -14.13
C SER A 20 -25.19 14.19 -13.31
N VAL A 21 -24.34 13.25 -13.76
CA VAL A 21 -24.00 12.03 -13.06
C VAL A 21 -22.49 11.84 -13.13
N ASP A 22 -21.89 11.47 -12.04
CA ASP A 22 -20.49 11.14 -11.99
C ASP A 22 -20.31 9.65 -12.36
N LEU A 23 -19.33 9.40 -13.22
CA LEU A 23 -19.02 8.08 -13.75
C LEU A 23 -17.57 7.75 -13.43
N LYS A 24 -17.34 6.57 -12.88
CA LYS A 24 -16.01 5.96 -12.82
C LYS A 24 -15.88 5.06 -14.06
N VAL A 25 -14.85 5.31 -14.85
CA VAL A 25 -14.46 4.45 -15.98
C VAL A 25 -13.13 3.80 -15.60
N ALA A 26 -13.17 2.53 -15.28
CA ALA A 26 -11.99 1.76 -14.92
C ALA A 26 -11.80 0.60 -15.93
N PRO A 27 -10.57 0.14 -16.17
CA PRO A 27 -10.32 -0.99 -17.06
C PRO A 27 -10.88 -2.29 -16.48
N TYR A 28 -11.12 -2.31 -15.16
CA TYR A 28 -11.66 -3.45 -14.41
C TYR A 28 -12.61 -2.94 -13.33
N ASP A 29 -13.75 -3.60 -13.15
CA ASP A 29 -14.81 -3.14 -12.23
C ASP A 29 -14.42 -3.20 -10.74
N ASN A 30 -13.39 -3.95 -10.39
CA ASN A 30 -13.04 -4.27 -9.01
C ASN A 30 -11.64 -3.81 -8.57
N PHE A 31 -10.92 -3.05 -9.40
CA PHE A 31 -9.59 -2.56 -9.04
C PHE A 31 -9.60 -1.06 -8.74
N HIS A 32 -8.73 -0.66 -7.81
CA HIS A 32 -8.55 0.74 -7.46
C HIS A 32 -7.95 1.54 -8.61
N THR A 33 -8.43 2.77 -8.77
CA THR A 33 -7.72 3.81 -9.54
C THR A 33 -6.54 4.34 -8.71
N MET A 34 -5.63 5.09 -9.34
CA MET A 34 -4.50 5.69 -8.62
C MET A 34 -4.93 6.64 -7.51
N SER A 35 -6.01 7.42 -7.73
CA SER A 35 -6.53 8.29 -6.67
C SER A 35 -7.08 7.51 -5.48
N GLU A 36 -7.77 6.40 -5.73
CA GLU A 36 -8.27 5.53 -4.67
C GLU A 36 -7.13 4.84 -3.92
N ILE A 37 -6.03 4.46 -4.61
CA ILE A 37 -4.83 3.94 -3.95
C ILE A 37 -4.22 4.98 -3.01
N TYR A 38 -4.13 6.25 -3.42
CA TYR A 38 -3.63 7.31 -2.54
C TYR A 38 -4.53 7.49 -1.32
N ASP A 39 -5.84 7.56 -1.53
CA ASP A 39 -6.81 7.70 -0.44
C ASP A 39 -6.73 6.51 0.55
N GLU A 40 -6.57 5.29 0.05
CA GLU A 40 -6.42 4.09 0.87
C GLU A 40 -5.08 4.05 1.63
N LEU A 41 -3.98 4.52 1.04
CA LEU A 41 -2.70 4.62 1.72
C LEU A 41 -2.76 5.63 2.87
N ASP A 42 -3.38 6.80 2.64
CA ASP A 42 -3.57 7.81 3.68
C ASP A 42 -4.46 7.26 4.81
N ALA A 43 -5.56 6.58 4.46
CA ALA A 43 -6.46 5.95 5.41
C ALA A 43 -5.75 4.86 6.25
N LEU A 44 -4.87 4.07 5.63
CA LEU A 44 -4.09 3.05 6.32
C LEU A 44 -3.11 3.66 7.33
N VAL A 45 -2.41 4.74 6.96
CA VAL A 45 -1.50 5.45 7.86
C VAL A 45 -2.25 6.01 9.05
N ASP A 46 -3.38 6.68 8.81
CA ASP A 46 -4.22 7.25 9.86
C ASP A 46 -4.79 6.16 10.79
N TYR A 47 -5.25 5.05 10.22
CA TYR A 47 -5.74 3.92 11.01
C TYR A 47 -4.64 3.33 11.89
N ALA A 48 -3.46 3.08 11.33
CA ALA A 48 -2.32 2.54 12.07
C ALA A 48 -1.93 3.43 13.26
N ALA A 49 -1.86 4.75 13.03
CA ALA A 49 -1.52 5.73 14.06
C ALA A 49 -2.52 5.75 15.23
N GLY A 50 -3.77 5.42 14.99
CA GLY A 50 -4.82 5.39 16.02
C GLY A 50 -5.00 4.06 16.73
N HIS A 51 -4.48 2.94 16.20
CA HIS A 51 -4.87 1.61 16.65
C HIS A 51 -3.69 0.65 16.89
N THR A 52 -2.47 1.04 16.54
CA THR A 52 -1.29 0.16 16.68
C THR A 52 -0.07 0.92 17.19
N ASP A 53 0.94 0.16 17.65
CA ASP A 53 2.27 0.67 17.95
C ASP A 53 3.25 0.49 16.76
N LEU A 54 2.75 0.02 15.61
CA LEU A 54 3.56 -0.13 14.41
C LEU A 54 4.03 1.23 13.89
N TYR A 55 5.22 1.25 13.33
CA TYR A 55 5.66 2.34 12.48
C TYR A 55 5.10 2.13 11.08
N VAL A 56 4.17 2.99 10.69
CA VAL A 56 3.57 3.00 9.35
C VAL A 56 3.68 4.42 8.80
N GLU A 57 4.42 4.57 7.71
CA GLU A 57 4.65 5.88 7.11
C GLU A 57 4.73 5.76 5.59
N GLN A 58 4.10 6.71 4.91
CA GLN A 58 4.09 6.82 3.45
C GLN A 58 5.16 7.80 2.98
N PHE A 59 5.82 7.45 1.89
CA PHE A 59 6.86 8.23 1.24
C PHE A 59 6.64 8.27 -0.26
N SER A 60 7.38 9.13 -0.95
CA SER A 60 7.43 9.18 -2.39
C SER A 60 8.78 8.69 -2.91
N MET A 61 8.77 7.85 -3.92
CA MET A 61 9.96 7.51 -4.72
C MET A 61 10.25 8.56 -5.79
N GLY A 62 9.40 9.57 -5.93
CA GLY A 62 9.45 10.59 -6.96
C GLY A 62 8.27 10.48 -7.93
N GLN A 63 8.44 11.10 -9.09
CA GLN A 63 7.37 11.21 -10.08
C GLN A 63 7.55 10.20 -11.21
N SER A 64 6.44 9.63 -11.67
CA SER A 64 6.43 8.84 -12.90
C SER A 64 6.74 9.72 -14.12
N GLN A 65 7.19 9.11 -15.20
CA GLN A 65 7.37 9.83 -16.45
C GLN A 65 6.00 10.18 -17.05
N GLY A 66 5.69 11.47 -17.14
CA GLY A 66 4.57 11.96 -17.93
C GLY A 66 5.00 12.11 -19.39
N ASP A 67 4.19 11.62 -20.33
CA ASP A 67 4.37 11.88 -21.77
C ASP A 67 3.03 11.82 -22.51
N ASN A 68 3.02 12.21 -23.77
CA ASN A 68 1.85 12.14 -24.66
C ASN A 68 0.56 12.74 -24.08
N GLY A 69 0.69 13.78 -23.26
CA GLY A 69 -0.45 14.46 -22.62
C GLY A 69 -0.94 13.78 -21.33
N LEU A 70 -0.24 12.77 -20.85
CA LEU A 70 -0.46 12.21 -19.52
C LEU A 70 0.32 12.99 -18.47
N GLU A 71 -0.32 13.23 -17.35
CA GLU A 71 0.32 13.86 -16.19
C GLU A 71 1.32 12.91 -15.54
N SER A 72 2.39 13.48 -15.01
CA SER A 72 3.29 12.78 -14.09
C SER A 72 2.59 12.53 -12.78
N LEU A 73 2.64 11.30 -12.28
CA LEU A 73 2.02 10.91 -11.03
C LEU A 73 3.08 10.62 -9.96
N ASP A 74 2.77 10.90 -8.73
CA ASP A 74 3.61 10.49 -7.61
C ASP A 74 3.66 8.96 -7.50
N MET A 75 4.84 8.43 -7.14
CA MET A 75 5.04 7.00 -6.93
C MET A 75 5.18 6.74 -5.43
N PRO A 76 4.07 6.47 -4.73
CA PRO A 76 4.11 6.27 -3.29
C PRO A 76 4.71 4.91 -2.93
N TYR A 77 5.33 4.86 -1.75
CA TYR A 77 5.63 3.60 -1.08
C TYR A 77 5.35 3.73 0.42
N LEU A 78 5.03 2.60 1.03
CA LEU A 78 4.71 2.49 2.45
C LEU A 78 5.81 1.71 3.16
N ILE A 79 6.21 2.17 4.34
CA ILE A 79 7.00 1.38 5.28
C ILE A 79 6.08 0.92 6.40
N VAL A 80 6.01 -0.38 6.61
CA VAL A 80 5.37 -1.00 7.76
C VAL A 80 6.45 -1.74 8.54
N ALA A 81 6.66 -1.38 9.79
CA ALA A 81 7.67 -1.98 10.64
C ALA A 81 7.17 -2.10 12.09
N LYS A 82 7.81 -2.96 12.86
CA LYS A 82 7.52 -3.13 14.28
C LYS A 82 7.52 -1.80 15.04
N ASP A 83 8.52 -0.98 14.79
CA ASP A 83 8.72 0.33 15.38
C ASP A 83 9.74 1.14 14.55
N LYS A 84 9.84 2.42 14.83
CA LYS A 84 10.82 3.29 14.15
C LYS A 84 12.27 2.87 14.41
N ALA A 85 12.58 2.32 15.57
CA ALA A 85 13.93 1.90 15.91
C ALA A 85 14.41 0.75 15.00
N ALA A 86 13.50 -0.15 14.60
CA ALA A 86 13.80 -1.19 13.62
C ALA A 86 14.15 -0.61 12.24
N VAL A 87 13.45 0.42 11.82
CA VAL A 87 13.74 1.14 10.56
C VAL A 87 15.06 1.85 10.63
N ASP A 88 15.34 2.60 11.71
CA ASP A 88 16.59 3.32 11.92
C ASP A 88 17.77 2.35 11.94
N LYS A 89 17.62 1.23 12.64
CA LYS A 89 18.65 0.17 12.69
C LYS A 89 18.96 -0.40 11.31
N TRP A 90 17.94 -0.63 10.48
CA TRP A 90 18.16 -1.07 9.12
C TRP A 90 18.88 -0.01 8.28
N GLN A 91 18.53 1.26 8.42
CA GLN A 91 19.21 2.35 7.71
C GLN A 91 20.69 2.46 8.10
N GLU A 92 21.03 2.28 9.39
CA GLU A 92 22.42 2.21 9.84
C GLU A 92 23.19 1.04 9.20
N ILE A 93 22.58 -0.15 9.17
CA ILE A 93 23.18 -1.35 8.55
C ILE A 93 23.40 -1.10 7.04
N LYS A 94 22.42 -0.52 6.36
CA LYS A 94 22.52 -0.17 4.94
C LYS A 94 23.65 0.82 4.68
N ALA A 95 23.74 1.89 5.45
CA ALA A 95 24.79 2.89 5.31
C ALA A 95 26.18 2.30 5.55
N GLU A 96 26.31 1.40 6.53
CA GLU A 96 27.58 0.70 6.78
C GLU A 96 27.91 -0.29 5.65
N ALA A 97 26.90 -0.98 5.08
CA ALA A 97 27.09 -1.85 3.94
C ALA A 97 27.62 -1.10 2.70
N GLU A 98 27.22 0.15 2.52
CA GLU A 98 27.69 1.01 1.43
C GLU A 98 29.08 1.58 1.69
N SER A 99 29.41 1.91 2.94
CA SER A 99 30.66 2.59 3.30
C SER A 99 31.80 1.63 3.68
N ASP A 100 31.52 0.58 4.46
CA ASP A 100 32.51 -0.43 4.89
C ASP A 100 31.87 -1.83 5.00
N PRO A 101 31.64 -2.52 3.89
CA PRO A 101 31.04 -3.85 3.90
C PRO A 101 31.89 -4.89 4.64
N THR A 102 33.21 -4.68 4.75
CA THR A 102 34.10 -5.59 5.47
C THR A 102 33.90 -5.48 6.98
N ALA A 103 33.73 -4.28 7.50
CA ALA A 103 33.43 -4.07 8.92
C ALA A 103 32.03 -4.63 9.26
N LEU A 104 31.06 -4.40 8.40
CA LEU A 104 29.71 -4.94 8.57
C LEU A 104 29.73 -6.47 8.62
N LEU A 105 30.44 -7.14 7.72
CA LEU A 105 30.57 -8.60 7.72
C LEU A 105 31.14 -9.13 9.04
N LYS A 106 32.18 -8.49 9.57
CA LYS A 106 32.78 -8.85 10.88
C LYS A 106 31.75 -8.70 12.02
N LYS A 107 30.94 -7.65 12.01
CA LYS A 107 29.87 -7.45 12.99
C LYS A 107 28.81 -8.54 12.89
N LEU A 108 28.45 -8.91 11.68
CA LEU A 108 27.47 -9.98 11.41
C LEU A 108 28.01 -11.33 11.94
N GLU A 109 29.23 -11.69 11.58
CA GLU A 109 29.87 -12.95 12.00
C GLU A 109 30.06 -13.04 13.52
N SER A 110 30.34 -11.93 14.19
CA SER A 110 30.54 -11.86 15.65
C SER A 110 29.22 -11.72 16.43
N GLY A 111 28.07 -11.53 15.77
CA GLY A 111 26.81 -11.21 16.42
C GLY A 111 26.72 -9.79 16.98
N ALA A 112 27.69 -8.91 16.67
CA ALA A 112 27.74 -7.56 17.21
C ALA A 112 26.64 -6.62 16.66
N LEU A 113 25.92 -7.02 15.62
CA LEU A 113 24.77 -6.26 15.12
C LEU A 113 23.59 -6.30 16.09
N GLY A 114 23.52 -7.33 16.96
CA GLY A 114 22.34 -7.57 17.78
C GLY A 114 21.11 -7.96 16.94
N ASP A 115 19.94 -7.70 17.49
CA ASP A 115 18.69 -7.95 16.76
C ASP A 115 18.46 -6.88 15.70
N TYR A 116 18.10 -7.32 14.51
CA TYR A 116 17.71 -6.45 13.41
C TYR A 116 16.68 -7.15 12.50
N GLN A 117 15.93 -6.36 11.78
CA GLN A 117 14.96 -6.85 10.83
C GLN A 117 15.45 -6.56 9.40
N VAL A 118 15.27 -7.53 8.51
CA VAL A 118 15.54 -7.37 7.09
C VAL A 118 14.24 -7.00 6.41
N PRO A 119 14.19 -5.90 5.66
CA PRO A 119 12.97 -5.53 4.95
C PRO A 119 12.68 -6.51 3.81
N VAL A 120 11.40 -6.77 3.62
CA VAL A 120 10.88 -7.43 2.43
C VAL A 120 10.16 -6.39 1.62
N MET A 121 10.51 -6.27 0.34
CA MET A 121 9.87 -5.34 -0.56
C MET A 121 8.88 -6.08 -1.46
N TYR A 122 7.65 -5.56 -1.48
CA TYR A 122 6.61 -5.94 -2.41
C TYR A 122 6.37 -4.79 -3.37
N SER A 123 6.33 -5.06 -4.66
CA SER A 123 6.08 -4.03 -5.66
C SER A 123 5.36 -4.62 -6.87
N ASN A 124 4.57 -3.78 -7.54
CA ASN A 124 4.10 -4.07 -8.89
C ASN A 124 5.16 -3.61 -9.90
N ILE A 125 5.48 -4.45 -10.87
CA ILE A 125 6.51 -4.14 -11.86
C ILE A 125 5.93 -3.74 -13.22
N HIS A 126 4.80 -4.32 -13.62
CA HIS A 126 4.18 -4.05 -14.93
C HIS A 126 2.84 -3.33 -14.77
N ALA A 127 2.67 -2.24 -15.50
CA ALA A 127 1.49 -1.39 -15.41
C ALA A 127 0.14 -2.07 -15.74
N ASN A 128 0.18 -3.19 -16.47
CA ASN A 128 -1.01 -3.97 -16.81
C ASN A 128 -1.37 -5.06 -15.79
N GLU A 129 -0.55 -5.23 -14.76
CA GLU A 129 -0.77 -6.21 -13.68
C GLU A 129 -1.43 -5.53 -12.46
N VAL A 130 -2.55 -4.86 -12.70
CA VAL A 130 -3.23 -4.01 -11.69
C VAL A 130 -3.61 -4.77 -10.41
N ALA A 131 -3.89 -6.06 -10.50
CA ALA A 131 -4.18 -6.91 -9.36
C ALA A 131 -3.02 -6.97 -8.34
N ALA A 132 -1.78 -6.78 -8.77
CA ALA A 132 -0.64 -6.77 -7.87
C ALA A 132 -0.65 -5.55 -6.95
N SER A 133 -1.03 -4.38 -7.45
CA SER A 133 -1.15 -3.16 -6.63
C SER A 133 -2.23 -3.30 -5.56
N ASP A 134 -3.40 -3.80 -5.94
CA ASP A 134 -4.48 -4.09 -4.98
C ASP A 134 -4.08 -5.16 -3.96
N GLY A 135 -3.41 -6.22 -4.41
CA GLY A 135 -2.92 -7.28 -3.53
C GLY A 135 -1.90 -6.79 -2.50
N ILE A 136 -1.00 -5.87 -2.88
CA ILE A 136 -0.03 -5.27 -1.96
C ILE A 136 -0.73 -4.36 -0.95
N LEU A 137 -1.68 -3.54 -1.40
CA LEU A 137 -2.48 -2.69 -0.53
C LEU A 137 -3.29 -3.51 0.49
N ALA A 138 -3.93 -4.57 0.01
CA ALA A 138 -4.65 -5.51 0.85
C ALA A 138 -3.75 -6.19 1.89
N PHE A 139 -2.55 -6.59 1.49
CA PHE A 139 -1.58 -7.19 2.41
C PHE A 139 -1.11 -6.18 3.47
N ALA A 140 -0.91 -4.91 3.12
CA ALA A 140 -0.56 -3.87 4.06
C ALA A 140 -1.68 -3.65 5.10
N TRP A 141 -2.94 -3.62 4.67
CA TRP A 141 -4.11 -3.57 5.56
C TRP A 141 -4.17 -4.77 6.51
N MET A 142 -3.95 -5.98 6.00
CA MET A 142 -3.93 -7.19 6.84
C MET A 142 -2.88 -7.11 7.93
N LEU A 143 -1.67 -6.64 7.64
CA LEU A 143 -0.60 -6.49 8.64
C LEU A 143 -1.02 -5.52 9.75
N VAL A 144 -1.56 -4.37 9.37
CA VAL A 144 -1.94 -3.31 10.32
C VAL A 144 -3.14 -3.74 11.16
N GLU A 145 -4.18 -4.31 10.56
CA GLU A 145 -5.35 -4.78 11.29
C GLU A 145 -5.04 -5.96 12.22
N THR A 146 -4.14 -6.87 11.80
CA THR A 146 -3.68 -7.94 12.68
C THR A 146 -2.98 -7.38 13.90
N ALA A 147 -2.14 -6.36 13.73
CA ALA A 147 -1.46 -5.71 14.84
C ALA A 147 -2.41 -4.91 15.76
N ALA A 148 -3.48 -4.35 15.21
CA ALA A 148 -4.52 -3.64 15.94
C ALA A 148 -5.45 -4.57 16.72
N SER A 149 -5.51 -5.84 16.37
CA SER A 149 -6.37 -6.83 17.00
C SER A 149 -5.84 -7.26 18.36
N GLU A 150 -6.65 -7.20 19.41
CA GLU A 150 -6.29 -7.68 20.76
C GLU A 150 -5.95 -9.17 20.80
N SER A 151 -6.49 -9.94 19.87
CA SER A 151 -6.25 -11.38 19.75
C SER A 151 -5.10 -11.74 18.80
N GLY A 152 -4.55 -10.76 18.09
CA GLY A 152 -3.61 -11.01 16.98
C GLY A 152 -4.25 -11.70 15.77
N THR A 153 -5.59 -11.72 15.70
CA THR A 153 -6.35 -12.35 14.62
C THR A 153 -6.85 -11.31 13.63
N ILE A 154 -6.93 -11.69 12.36
CA ILE A 154 -7.46 -10.82 11.31
C ILE A 154 -8.98 -10.78 11.39
N ASP A 155 -9.54 -9.58 11.48
CA ASP A 155 -10.98 -9.35 11.29
C ASP A 155 -11.25 -9.10 9.80
N TYR A 156 -11.52 -10.16 9.07
CA TYR A 156 -11.75 -10.10 7.62
C TYR A 156 -12.93 -9.19 7.23
N ASP A 157 -13.91 -9.00 8.12
CA ASP A 157 -15.05 -8.13 7.84
C ASP A 157 -14.66 -6.64 7.81
N LYS A 158 -13.62 -6.28 8.54
CA LYS A 158 -13.11 -4.89 8.58
C LYS A 158 -12.12 -4.56 7.47
N LEU A 159 -11.58 -5.55 6.75
CA LEU A 159 -10.65 -5.28 5.67
C LEU A 159 -11.28 -4.35 4.63
N THR A 160 -10.65 -3.21 4.38
CA THR A 160 -11.06 -2.29 3.33
C THR A 160 -10.50 -2.74 1.98
N GLY A 161 -11.10 -2.26 0.88
CA GLY A 161 -10.64 -2.61 -0.46
C GLY A 161 -11.01 -4.01 -0.97
N PHE A 162 -11.58 -4.89 -0.14
CA PHE A 162 -12.01 -6.21 -0.54
C PHE A 162 -13.52 -6.28 -0.79
N THR A 163 -13.91 -7.04 -1.81
CA THR A 163 -15.32 -7.44 -1.97
C THR A 163 -15.70 -8.46 -0.90
N ALA A 164 -16.99 -8.62 -0.60
CA ALA A 164 -17.46 -9.64 0.33
C ALA A 164 -17.01 -11.06 -0.08
N ALA A 165 -16.99 -11.35 -1.39
CA ALA A 165 -16.50 -12.63 -1.91
C ALA A 165 -14.98 -12.78 -1.69
N GLY A 166 -14.20 -11.72 -1.92
CA GLY A 166 -12.76 -11.72 -1.69
C GLY A 166 -12.39 -11.90 -0.21
N LYS A 167 -13.14 -11.28 0.70
CA LYS A 167 -12.96 -11.49 2.15
C LYS A 167 -13.23 -12.93 2.57
N ALA A 168 -14.30 -13.52 2.04
CA ALA A 168 -14.65 -14.92 2.32
C ALA A 168 -13.58 -15.89 1.79
N GLU A 169 -13.08 -15.67 0.58
CA GLU A 169 -12.02 -16.48 0.00
C GLU A 169 -10.71 -16.34 0.80
N LEU A 170 -10.36 -15.12 1.20
CA LEU A 170 -9.18 -14.86 2.01
C LEU A 170 -9.27 -15.57 3.37
N ALA A 171 -10.41 -15.49 4.04
CA ALA A 171 -10.66 -16.18 5.30
C ALA A 171 -10.58 -17.71 5.17
N GLU A 172 -11.00 -18.27 4.02
CA GLU A 172 -10.88 -19.70 3.74
C GLU A 172 -9.41 -20.12 3.53
N GLN A 173 -8.63 -19.30 2.83
CA GLN A 173 -7.22 -19.60 2.52
C GLN A 173 -6.28 -19.39 3.70
N MET A 174 -6.49 -18.33 4.48
CA MET A 174 -5.63 -17.94 5.59
C MET A 174 -6.03 -18.56 6.93
N GLY A 175 -7.24 -19.12 7.01
CA GLY A 175 -7.78 -19.67 8.26
C GLY A 175 -8.31 -18.61 9.23
N PRO A 176 -8.93 -19.06 10.35
CA PRO A 176 -9.65 -18.15 11.27
C PRO A 176 -8.74 -17.24 12.10
N ALA A 177 -7.45 -17.36 12.02
CA ALA A 177 -6.57 -16.71 13.00
C ALA A 177 -5.20 -16.33 12.45
N GLY A 178 -4.95 -16.19 11.18
CA GLY A 178 -3.59 -15.80 10.73
C GLY A 178 -2.48 -16.58 11.45
N GLU A 179 -2.65 -17.93 11.58
CA GLU A 179 -1.64 -18.82 12.13
C GLU A 179 -0.45 -18.99 11.21
#